data_3fb10a376bacbbfc3c11eee333d61c93
#
_entry.id   3fb10a376bacbbfc3c11eee333d61c93
#
_cell.length_a   1.000
_cell.length_b   1.000
_cell.length_c   1.000
_cell.angle_alpha   90.00
_cell.angle_beta   90.00
_cell.angle_gamma   90.00
#
_symmetry.space_group_name_H-M   'P 1'
#
loop_
_entity.id
_entity.type
_entity.pdbx_description
1 polymer ?
#
loop_
_entity_poly.entity_id
_entity_poly.type
_entity_poly.pdbx_seq_one_letter_code
_entity_poly.pdbx_strand_id
1 'polypeptide(L)'
;SFVTVNYAGWQWDSDATFDSSFDRGEPSSFSLRGVVDGWRCGLVGHRVGDRLLVGVPSDLAYGDDQSQGRPTGPLVFVVDVVAAPSTAGATMEGEADAASWGVSVSGDLGAPATVSVAEGATEPTETKVIVLARGTGDPITDQDVIGVNTAMTTWDDSASESTWDTGLPQTITM
;
A
#
# COMPACT_ATOMS: atom_id res chain seq x y z
N SER A 1 7.41 0.50 4.55
CA SER A 1 6.90 1.46 3.53
C SER A 1 6.49 0.68 2.31
N PHE A 2 5.38 1.07 1.71
CA PHE A 2 4.90 0.54 0.43
C PHE A 2 4.71 1.69 -0.57
N VAL A 3 4.55 1.33 -1.84
CA VAL A 3 4.24 2.25 -2.93
C VAL A 3 3.17 1.60 -3.81
N THR A 4 2.22 2.40 -4.28
CA THR A 4 1.25 2.00 -5.31
C THR A 4 1.65 2.65 -6.62
N VAL A 5 1.77 1.85 -7.66
CA VAL A 5 2.27 2.28 -8.96
C VAL A 5 1.48 1.68 -10.11
N ASN A 6 1.40 2.39 -11.22
CA ASN A 6 1.23 1.77 -12.53
C ASN A 6 2.62 1.53 -13.13
N TYR A 7 2.81 0.37 -13.74
CA TYR A 7 4.11 0.03 -14.32
C TYR A 7 3.98 -0.90 -15.52
N ALA A 8 5.01 -0.88 -16.35
CA ALA A 8 5.30 -1.89 -17.35
C ALA A 8 6.79 -2.22 -17.33
N GLY A 9 7.12 -3.49 -17.46
CA GLY A 9 8.49 -3.99 -17.41
C GLY A 9 8.87 -4.81 -18.64
N TRP A 10 10.09 -4.60 -19.11
CA TRP A 10 10.71 -5.30 -20.24
C TRP A 10 12.06 -5.87 -19.85
N GLN A 11 12.42 -6.99 -20.45
CA GLN A 11 13.84 -7.37 -20.55
C GLN A 11 14.53 -6.42 -21.55
N TRP A 12 15.82 -6.13 -21.32
CA TRP A 12 16.55 -5.11 -22.08
C TRP A 12 16.50 -5.30 -23.59
N ASP A 13 16.52 -6.53 -24.06
CA ASP A 13 16.58 -6.94 -25.45
C ASP A 13 15.23 -7.53 -25.96
N SER A 14 14.15 -7.23 -25.30
CA SER A 14 12.78 -7.68 -25.66
C SER A 14 11.85 -6.52 -25.92
N ASP A 15 11.09 -6.61 -27.01
CA ASP A 15 10.01 -5.65 -27.31
C ASP A 15 8.70 -5.97 -26.58
N ALA A 16 8.61 -7.15 -25.96
CA ALA A 16 7.41 -7.56 -25.21
C ALA A 16 7.56 -7.30 -23.72
N THR A 17 6.51 -6.76 -23.11
CA THR A 17 6.41 -6.66 -21.65
C THR A 17 6.38 -8.04 -21.02
N PHE A 18 7.11 -8.24 -19.93
CA PHE A 18 6.96 -9.46 -19.13
C PHE A 18 5.91 -9.29 -18.04
N ASP A 19 5.62 -8.06 -17.63
CA ASP A 19 4.59 -7.72 -16.65
C ASP A 19 4.16 -6.26 -16.82
N SER A 20 2.85 -5.98 -16.69
CA SER A 20 2.28 -4.65 -16.85
C SER A 20 0.99 -4.49 -16.04
N SER A 21 0.95 -3.52 -15.16
CA SER A 21 -0.28 -3.12 -14.47
C SER A 21 -1.22 -2.35 -15.38
N PHE A 22 -0.68 -1.66 -16.41
CA PHE A 22 -1.50 -0.97 -17.41
C PHE A 22 -2.37 -1.96 -18.18
N ASP A 23 -1.83 -3.15 -18.53
CA ASP A 23 -2.57 -4.18 -19.24
C ASP A 23 -3.65 -4.83 -18.37
N ARG A 24 -3.45 -4.87 -17.05
CA ARG A 24 -4.45 -5.34 -16.09
C ARG A 24 -5.55 -4.31 -15.80
N GLY A 25 -5.31 -3.03 -16.12
CA GLY A 25 -6.26 -1.94 -15.89
C GLY A 25 -6.33 -1.44 -14.44
N GLU A 26 -5.41 -1.88 -13.58
CA GLU A 26 -5.38 -1.48 -12.17
C GLU A 26 -3.93 -1.34 -11.67
N PRO A 27 -3.63 -0.34 -10.83
CA PRO A 27 -2.31 -0.20 -10.23
C PRO A 27 -2.02 -1.33 -9.24
N SER A 28 -0.74 -1.53 -8.96
CA SER A 28 -0.25 -2.56 -8.04
C SER A 28 0.46 -1.93 -6.86
N SER A 29 0.27 -2.49 -5.67
CA SER A 29 0.95 -2.07 -4.45
C SER A 29 2.08 -3.03 -4.11
N PHE A 30 3.24 -2.47 -3.79
CA PHE A 30 4.44 -3.22 -3.45
C PHE A 30 5.04 -2.74 -2.13
N SER A 31 5.45 -3.68 -1.30
CA SER A 31 6.36 -3.37 -0.20
C SER A 31 7.76 -3.12 -0.77
N LEU A 32 8.37 -1.97 -0.44
CA LEU A 32 9.74 -1.66 -0.85
C LEU A 32 10.79 -2.62 -0.26
N ARG A 33 10.40 -3.46 0.71
CA ARG A 33 11.25 -4.54 1.25
C ARG A 33 11.14 -5.84 0.46
N GLY A 34 10.11 -6.00 -0.38
CA GLY A 34 9.83 -7.21 -1.14
C GLY A 34 10.10 -7.08 -2.65
N VAL A 35 10.47 -5.90 -3.12
CA VAL A 35 10.85 -5.66 -4.52
C VAL A 35 12.35 -5.88 -4.72
N VAL A 36 12.77 -6.08 -5.97
CA VAL A 36 14.20 -6.16 -6.33
C VAL A 36 14.94 -4.86 -5.96
N ASP A 37 16.21 -4.97 -5.64
CA ASP A 37 17.00 -3.84 -5.13
C ASP A 37 17.04 -2.66 -6.11
N GLY A 38 17.06 -2.92 -7.41
CA GLY A 38 16.99 -1.88 -8.44
C GLY A 38 15.72 -1.04 -8.37
N TRP A 39 14.57 -1.65 -8.07
CA TRP A 39 13.32 -0.92 -7.86
C TRP A 39 13.37 -0.07 -6.59
N ARG A 40 13.86 -0.64 -5.51
CA ARG A 40 13.99 0.11 -4.25
C ARG A 40 14.88 1.34 -4.42
N CYS A 41 16.02 1.18 -5.08
CA CYS A 41 16.93 2.29 -5.37
C CYS A 41 16.33 3.32 -6.34
N GLY A 42 15.59 2.85 -7.34
CA GLY A 42 14.99 3.71 -8.36
C GLY A 42 13.75 4.48 -7.91
N LEU A 43 13.05 4.01 -6.86
CA LEU A 43 11.82 4.65 -6.38
C LEU A 43 12.03 5.56 -5.17
N VAL A 44 13.04 5.28 -4.35
CA VAL A 44 13.31 6.09 -3.14
C VAL A 44 13.72 7.50 -3.51
N GLY A 45 13.08 8.50 -2.89
CA GLY A 45 13.34 9.92 -3.12
C GLY A 45 12.42 10.57 -4.15
N HIS A 46 11.65 9.79 -4.90
CA HIS A 46 10.65 10.28 -5.83
C HIS A 46 9.29 10.55 -5.17
N ARG A 47 8.38 11.18 -5.91
CA ARG A 47 7.10 11.70 -5.39
C ARG A 47 5.91 11.05 -6.09
N VAL A 48 4.78 11.03 -5.42
CA VAL A 48 3.48 10.74 -6.04
C VAL A 48 3.27 11.70 -7.21
N GLY A 49 2.84 11.15 -8.37
CA GLY A 49 2.70 11.86 -9.64
C GLY A 49 3.93 11.79 -10.56
N ASP A 50 5.08 11.31 -10.08
CA ASP A 50 6.24 11.13 -10.95
C ASP A 50 6.04 9.95 -11.91
N ARG A 51 6.49 10.11 -13.16
CA ARG A 51 6.73 9.02 -14.11
C ARG A 51 8.21 8.79 -14.24
N LEU A 52 8.64 7.58 -13.94
CA LEU A 52 10.04 7.19 -13.90
C LEU A 52 10.36 6.19 -15.00
N LEU A 53 11.53 6.33 -15.60
CA LEU A 53 12.16 5.28 -16.40
C LEU A 53 13.28 4.68 -15.56
N VAL A 54 13.17 3.38 -15.23
CA VAL A 54 14.08 2.70 -14.32
C VAL A 54 14.80 1.59 -15.06
N GLY A 55 16.09 1.73 -15.30
CA GLY A 55 16.97 0.68 -15.80
C GLY A 55 17.59 -0.08 -14.63
N VAL A 56 17.43 -1.39 -14.61
CA VAL A 56 17.90 -2.26 -13.52
C VAL A 56 18.89 -3.28 -14.08
N PRO A 57 20.17 -3.25 -13.65
CA PRO A 57 21.13 -4.27 -14.05
C PRO A 57 20.75 -5.64 -13.45
N SER A 58 21.22 -6.71 -14.07
CA SER A 58 20.86 -8.09 -13.74
C SER A 58 21.08 -8.43 -12.26
N ASP A 59 22.18 -7.98 -11.68
CA ASP A 59 22.55 -8.23 -10.27
C ASP A 59 21.66 -7.52 -9.24
N LEU A 60 20.96 -6.47 -9.66
CA LEU A 60 19.95 -5.77 -8.83
C LEU A 60 18.51 -6.13 -9.20
N ALA A 61 18.33 -7.08 -10.13
CA ALA A 61 17.06 -7.64 -10.58
C ALA A 61 16.91 -9.09 -10.13
N TYR A 62 16.60 -10.00 -11.05
CA TYR A 62 16.41 -11.43 -10.76
C TYR A 62 17.64 -12.28 -11.14
N GLY A 63 18.74 -11.67 -11.61
CA GLY A 63 19.93 -12.37 -12.07
C GLY A 63 19.78 -12.91 -13.50
N ASP A 64 20.73 -13.78 -13.89
CA ASP A 64 20.81 -14.36 -15.24
C ASP A 64 20.33 -15.82 -15.30
N ASP A 65 19.86 -16.38 -14.19
CA ASP A 65 19.42 -17.78 -14.09
C ASP A 65 18.01 -17.97 -14.63
N GLN A 66 17.91 -18.53 -15.84
CA GLN A 66 16.63 -18.81 -16.52
C GLN A 66 15.82 -19.95 -15.90
N SER A 67 16.41 -20.75 -15.00
CA SER A 67 15.73 -21.92 -14.42
C SER A 67 14.58 -21.56 -13.47
N GLN A 68 14.52 -20.31 -13.02
CA GLN A 68 13.54 -19.80 -12.05
C GLN A 68 12.20 -19.37 -12.67
N GLY A 69 12.07 -19.37 -14.02
CA GLY A 69 10.86 -18.89 -14.70
C GLY A 69 10.58 -17.39 -14.49
N ARG A 70 11.59 -16.62 -14.10
CA ARG A 70 11.55 -15.16 -13.92
C ARG A 70 12.26 -14.47 -15.10
N PRO A 71 11.94 -13.18 -15.34
CA PRO A 71 12.72 -12.39 -16.29
C PRO A 71 14.20 -12.39 -15.89
N THR A 72 15.10 -12.48 -16.86
CA THR A 72 16.55 -12.55 -16.62
C THR A 72 17.27 -11.42 -17.32
N GLY A 73 18.50 -11.16 -16.91
CA GLY A 73 19.31 -10.07 -17.46
C GLY A 73 18.87 -8.68 -16.96
N PRO A 74 19.38 -7.63 -17.60
CA PRO A 74 18.96 -6.26 -17.30
C PRO A 74 17.51 -6.03 -17.64
N LEU A 75 16.82 -5.26 -16.81
CA LEU A 75 15.40 -4.94 -16.96
C LEU A 75 15.20 -3.44 -17.12
N VAL A 76 14.13 -3.07 -17.82
CA VAL A 76 13.68 -1.68 -17.97
C VAL A 76 12.24 -1.58 -17.54
N PHE A 77 11.91 -0.56 -16.77
CA PHE A 77 10.54 -0.28 -16.33
C PHE A 77 10.16 1.17 -16.60
N VAL A 78 8.91 1.36 -16.98
CA VAL A 78 8.22 2.64 -16.83
C VAL A 78 7.32 2.52 -15.61
N VAL A 79 7.40 3.48 -14.69
CA VAL A 79 6.70 3.45 -13.42
C VAL A 79 6.04 4.80 -13.16
N ASP A 80 4.72 4.81 -13.00
CA ASP A 80 3.96 5.96 -12.52
C ASP A 80 3.68 5.79 -11.02
N VAL A 81 4.16 6.70 -10.21
CA VAL A 81 3.93 6.67 -8.76
C VAL A 81 2.53 7.21 -8.46
N VAL A 82 1.61 6.31 -8.09
CA VAL A 82 0.19 6.64 -7.84
C VAL A 82 -0.02 7.03 -6.38
N ALA A 83 0.54 6.27 -5.43
CA ALA A 83 0.43 6.56 -4.02
C ALA A 83 1.66 6.11 -3.23
N ALA A 84 2.03 6.91 -2.23
CA ALA A 84 3.04 6.56 -1.24
C ALA A 84 2.56 7.12 0.12
N PRO A 85 2.18 6.28 1.08
CA PRO A 85 1.60 6.74 2.33
C PRO A 85 2.63 7.54 3.14
N SER A 86 2.16 8.62 3.73
CA SER A 86 2.93 9.44 4.66
C SER A 86 2.04 9.80 5.85
N THR A 87 2.60 9.70 7.05
CA THR A 87 1.98 10.17 8.29
C THR A 87 2.54 11.53 8.74
N ALA A 88 3.42 12.13 7.92
CA ALA A 88 4.04 13.41 8.23
C ALA A 88 2.99 14.52 8.34
N GLY A 89 3.02 15.25 9.44
CA GLY A 89 2.09 16.35 9.70
C GLY A 89 0.67 15.94 10.08
N ALA A 90 0.37 14.65 10.22
CA ALA A 90 -0.93 14.22 10.70
C ALA A 90 -1.14 14.61 12.18
N THR A 91 -2.37 14.98 12.52
CA THR A 91 -2.78 15.38 13.88
C THR A 91 -3.70 14.32 14.45
N MET A 92 -3.36 13.81 15.65
CA MET A 92 -4.21 12.86 16.38
C MET A 92 -5.47 13.55 16.87
N GLU A 93 -6.62 12.90 16.68
CA GLU A 93 -7.93 13.34 17.13
C GLU A 93 -8.87 12.11 17.32
N GLY A 94 -10.01 12.29 17.95
CA GLY A 94 -11.08 11.27 17.95
C GLY A 94 -10.88 10.05 18.84
N GLU A 95 -9.78 9.88 19.58
CA GLU A 95 -9.58 8.74 20.48
C GLU A 95 -10.65 8.67 21.59
N ALA A 96 -11.01 9.83 22.14
CA ALA A 96 -12.05 9.90 23.17
C ALA A 96 -13.44 9.54 22.59
N ASP A 97 -13.71 9.86 21.34
CA ASP A 97 -14.96 9.51 20.66
C ASP A 97 -15.05 8.01 20.38
N ALA A 98 -13.96 7.37 19.97
CA ALA A 98 -13.87 5.92 19.81
C ALA A 98 -14.06 5.21 21.14
N ALA A 99 -13.38 5.66 22.19
CA ALA A 99 -13.50 5.11 23.53
C ALA A 99 -14.92 5.25 24.10
N SER A 100 -15.61 6.38 23.83
CA SER A 100 -16.99 6.58 24.24
C SER A 100 -17.97 5.62 23.56
N TRP A 101 -17.58 5.10 22.39
CA TRP A 101 -18.35 4.08 21.66
C TRP A 101 -18.02 2.65 22.10
N GLY A 102 -17.04 2.48 22.98
CA GLY A 102 -16.56 1.17 23.43
C GLY A 102 -15.55 0.52 22.47
N VAL A 103 -14.97 1.29 21.54
CA VAL A 103 -13.94 0.81 20.63
C VAL A 103 -12.59 1.42 21.02
N SER A 104 -11.56 0.61 21.07
CA SER A 104 -10.18 1.07 21.26
C SER A 104 -9.31 0.68 20.06
N VAL A 105 -8.42 1.58 19.69
CA VAL A 105 -7.42 1.36 18.66
C VAL A 105 -6.04 1.64 19.26
N SER A 106 -5.13 0.71 19.09
CA SER A 106 -3.74 0.85 19.55
C SER A 106 -2.77 0.65 18.40
N GLY A 107 -1.58 1.20 18.56
CA GLY A 107 -0.51 1.22 17.55
C GLY A 107 -0.20 2.64 17.10
N ASP A 108 1.07 2.89 16.79
CA ASP A 108 1.52 4.18 16.28
C ASP A 108 1.01 4.41 14.85
N LEU A 109 0.79 5.66 14.49
CA LEU A 109 0.36 6.05 13.16
C LEU A 109 1.39 5.58 12.11
N GLY A 110 0.89 4.83 11.10
CA GLY A 110 1.75 4.22 10.06
C GLY A 110 2.40 2.89 10.45
N ALA A 111 2.09 2.37 11.64
CA ALA A 111 2.49 1.05 12.13
C ALA A 111 1.26 0.11 12.19
N PRO A 112 1.46 -1.20 12.43
CA PRO A 112 0.36 -2.12 12.66
C PRO A 112 -0.58 -1.62 13.75
N ALA A 113 -1.88 -1.59 13.43
CA ALA A 113 -2.92 -1.21 14.38
C ALA A 113 -3.67 -2.44 14.88
N THR A 114 -4.11 -2.39 16.12
CA THR A 114 -5.02 -3.37 16.72
C THR A 114 -6.31 -2.66 17.14
N VAL A 115 -7.43 -3.25 16.78
CA VAL A 115 -8.76 -2.78 17.15
C VAL A 115 -9.37 -3.78 18.13
N SER A 116 -10.00 -3.30 19.18
CA SER A 116 -10.78 -4.14 20.10
C SER A 116 -12.09 -3.46 20.49
N VAL A 117 -13.11 -4.27 20.74
CA VAL A 117 -14.43 -3.84 21.15
C VAL A 117 -14.68 -4.26 22.59
N ALA A 118 -15.10 -3.32 23.44
CA ALA A 118 -15.37 -3.59 24.84
C ALA A 118 -16.59 -4.50 24.99
N GLU A 119 -16.56 -5.41 25.95
CA GLU A 119 -17.71 -6.26 26.30
C GLU A 119 -18.93 -5.38 26.63
N GLY A 120 -20.07 -5.67 26.00
CA GLY A 120 -21.31 -4.94 26.18
C GLY A 120 -21.38 -3.59 25.45
N ALA A 121 -20.44 -3.28 24.57
CA ALA A 121 -20.54 -2.13 23.68
C ALA A 121 -21.78 -2.27 22.76
N THR A 122 -22.47 -1.15 22.51
CA THR A 122 -23.66 -1.15 21.67
C THR A 122 -23.29 -1.21 20.20
N GLU A 123 -23.80 -2.21 19.48
CA GLU A 123 -23.60 -2.36 18.04
C GLU A 123 -24.10 -1.13 17.26
N PRO A 124 -23.37 -0.71 16.22
CA PRO A 124 -23.83 0.37 15.36
C PRO A 124 -25.02 -0.08 14.51
N THR A 125 -26.03 0.78 14.40
CA THR A 125 -27.19 0.58 13.53
C THR A 125 -27.04 1.26 12.18
N GLU A 126 -25.99 2.05 12.00
CA GLU A 126 -25.63 2.76 10.78
C GLU A 126 -24.10 2.87 10.67
N THR A 127 -23.58 3.16 9.48
CA THR A 127 -22.16 3.40 9.30
C THR A 127 -21.71 4.63 10.11
N LYS A 128 -20.74 4.44 10.99
CA LYS A 128 -20.14 5.50 11.80
C LYS A 128 -18.66 5.63 11.49
N VAL A 129 -18.21 6.85 11.25
CA VAL A 129 -16.81 7.18 10.98
C VAL A 129 -16.27 8.09 12.06
N ILE A 130 -15.17 7.71 12.67
CA ILE A 130 -14.41 8.53 13.61
C ILE A 130 -12.99 8.69 13.05
N VAL A 131 -12.57 9.93 12.85
CA VAL A 131 -11.21 10.24 12.40
C VAL A 131 -10.29 10.21 13.61
N LEU A 132 -9.40 9.24 13.68
CA LEU A 132 -8.43 9.09 14.78
C LEU A 132 -7.17 9.93 14.55
N ALA A 133 -6.82 10.16 13.29
CA ALA A 133 -5.72 11.06 12.93
C ALA A 133 -6.05 11.73 11.59
N ARG A 134 -5.90 13.04 11.56
CA ARG A 134 -6.16 13.81 10.33
C ARG A 134 -4.88 14.04 9.57
N GLY A 135 -4.84 13.53 8.34
CA GLY A 135 -3.76 13.77 7.39
C GLY A 135 -3.80 15.19 6.80
N THR A 136 -2.72 15.55 6.12
CA THR A 136 -2.54 16.85 5.44
C THR A 136 -2.59 16.75 3.92
N GLY A 137 -2.89 15.56 3.36
CA GLY A 137 -3.03 15.34 1.93
C GLY A 137 -4.34 15.89 1.36
N ASP A 138 -4.46 15.83 0.04
CA ASP A 138 -5.68 16.20 -0.66
C ASP A 138 -6.85 15.28 -0.29
N PRO A 139 -8.10 15.76 -0.32
CA PRO A 139 -9.27 14.93 -0.13
C PRO A 139 -9.39 13.83 -1.19
N ILE A 140 -9.81 12.65 -0.75
CA ILE A 140 -10.10 11.52 -1.64
C ILE A 140 -11.38 11.81 -2.43
N THR A 141 -11.34 11.53 -3.73
CA THR A 141 -12.48 11.68 -4.65
C THR A 141 -12.90 10.31 -5.22
N ASP A 142 -14.04 10.27 -5.90
CA ASP A 142 -14.57 9.08 -6.57
C ASP A 142 -13.80 8.69 -7.86
N GLN A 143 -12.75 9.41 -8.20
CA GLN A 143 -11.85 9.10 -9.33
C GLN A 143 -10.49 8.56 -8.86
N ASP A 144 -10.28 8.47 -7.54
CA ASP A 144 -9.00 8.10 -6.99
C ASP A 144 -8.83 6.58 -6.84
N VAL A 145 -7.59 6.16 -6.95
CA VAL A 145 -7.14 4.84 -6.53
C VAL A 145 -6.36 5.00 -5.23
N ILE A 146 -6.82 4.33 -4.19
CA ILE A 146 -6.23 4.45 -2.86
C ILE A 146 -5.57 3.15 -2.42
N GLY A 147 -4.42 3.26 -1.79
CA GLY A 147 -3.76 2.16 -1.09
C GLY A 147 -4.05 2.29 0.41
N VAL A 148 -4.68 1.28 1.00
CA VAL A 148 -5.06 1.32 2.41
C VAL A 148 -4.49 0.13 3.18
N ASN A 149 -4.04 0.40 4.41
CA ASN A 149 -3.88 -0.65 5.40
C ASN A 149 -5.13 -0.70 6.26
N THR A 150 -5.61 -1.89 6.54
CA THR A 150 -6.80 -2.13 7.34
C THR A 150 -6.50 -3.07 8.50
N ALA A 151 -7.09 -2.81 9.64
CA ALA A 151 -7.26 -3.76 10.72
C ALA A 151 -8.76 -3.83 11.02
N MET A 152 -9.31 -5.02 11.09
CA MET A 152 -10.72 -5.26 11.31
C MET A 152 -10.89 -6.26 12.45
N THR A 153 -11.96 -6.10 13.21
CA THR A 153 -12.43 -7.10 14.17
C THR A 153 -13.94 -7.24 14.07
N THR A 154 -14.47 -8.42 14.41
CA THR A 154 -15.91 -8.59 14.61
C THR A 154 -16.36 -7.85 15.87
N TRP A 155 -17.66 -7.48 15.95
CA TRP A 155 -18.16 -6.71 17.10
C TRP A 155 -18.07 -7.48 18.41
N ASP A 156 -18.10 -8.80 18.37
CA ASP A 156 -17.91 -9.70 19.50
C ASP A 156 -16.44 -10.01 19.81
N ASP A 157 -15.52 -9.35 19.11
CA ASP A 157 -14.05 -9.53 19.20
C ASP A 157 -13.58 -10.99 19.00
N SER A 158 -14.39 -11.80 18.30
CA SER A 158 -14.10 -13.23 18.10
C SER A 158 -13.18 -13.53 16.91
N ALA A 159 -13.06 -12.59 15.97
CA ALA A 159 -12.20 -12.72 14.79
C ALA A 159 -11.60 -11.37 14.40
N SER A 160 -10.35 -11.38 13.97
CA SER A 160 -9.67 -10.19 13.48
C SER A 160 -8.85 -10.49 12.23
N GLU A 161 -8.72 -9.50 11.35
CA GLU A 161 -7.88 -9.53 10.15
C GLU A 161 -7.09 -8.24 10.04
N SER A 162 -5.88 -8.33 9.47
CA SER A 162 -5.03 -7.17 9.27
C SER A 162 -4.20 -7.30 8.00
N THR A 163 -4.16 -6.25 7.18
CA THR A 163 -3.26 -6.19 6.03
C THR A 163 -1.79 -6.05 6.44
N TRP A 164 -1.52 -5.61 7.65
CA TRP A 164 -0.15 -5.60 8.17
C TRP A 164 0.43 -7.02 8.35
N ASP A 165 -0.41 -8.05 8.54
CA ASP A 165 0.02 -9.44 8.66
C ASP A 165 0.57 -9.97 7.33
N THR A 166 0.02 -9.50 6.21
CA THR A 166 0.50 -9.83 4.87
C THR A 166 1.63 -8.91 4.40
N GLY A 167 1.81 -7.76 5.06
CA GLY A 167 2.78 -6.73 4.71
C GLY A 167 2.44 -5.95 3.43
N LEU A 168 1.24 -6.13 2.87
CA LEU A 168 0.77 -5.45 1.67
C LEU A 168 -0.56 -4.73 1.96
N PRO A 169 -0.68 -3.44 1.58
CA PRO A 169 -1.95 -2.74 1.62
C PRO A 169 -2.91 -3.28 0.55
N GLN A 170 -4.19 -3.07 0.76
CA GLN A 170 -5.19 -3.26 -0.29
C GLN A 170 -5.24 -2.03 -1.19
N THR A 171 -5.46 -2.26 -2.48
CA THR A 171 -5.75 -1.19 -3.45
C THR A 171 -7.26 -1.15 -3.68
N ILE A 172 -7.85 0.03 -3.55
CA ILE A 172 -9.28 0.26 -3.74
C ILE A 172 -9.43 1.35 -4.81
N THR A 173 -10.20 1.05 -5.86
CA THR A 173 -10.65 2.04 -6.85
C THR A 173 -12.02 2.53 -6.38
N MET A 174 -12.17 3.85 -6.29
CA MET A 174 -13.40 4.48 -5.82
C MET A 174 -14.44 4.53 -6.93
#